data_8b2b58fef7def875a3862705cbc6239e
#
_entry.id   8b2b58fef7def875a3862705cbc6239e
#
_cell.length_a   1.000
_cell.length_b   1.000
_cell.length_c   1.000
_cell.angle_alpha   90.00
_cell.angle_beta   90.00
_cell.angle_gamma   90.00
#
_symmetry.space_group_name_H-M   'P 1'
#
loop_
_entity.id
_entity.type
_entity.pdbx_description
1 polymer ?
#
loop_
_entity_poly.entity_id
_entity_poly.type
_entity_poly.pdbx_seq_one_letter_code
_entity_poly.pdbx_strand_id
1 'polypeptide(L)'
;MRGLALTRSLTVESITKNRQSVDTLRAMIARAYGADLVPEGEDFVTELGHGWFNVAYRLRLRDGRDVVMKIAPPSDIAVMTYEHEMMRNELAAIALVHEHTVVPVPRIDYVDLTHELCDADWFTMPFIDGDNFGILVEHHEVSESDAVALNEQLGAANRELNEIVGAHFGPLRGRGYATWREAFTRMIEDVLQNGERAGVDLGWPYDTVREVIREYEDELDAVTEPRFVEWDLWSSNVMVRDGSIAAIIDHERAFYGDPLIEAGFVCIDLPMFGDAIAFMRGYGQGALTDSERRRRLLYTLYLILIMAIETKYRGHQDTQQYDMARAVLDGLMTGRFGRTA
;
A
#
# COMPACT_ATOMS: atom_id res chain seq x y z
N MET A 1 -1.09 30.74 -11.93
CA MET A 1 -0.10 30.50 -10.85
C MET A 1 0.84 29.43 -11.35
N ARG A 2 2.13 29.67 -11.37
CA ARG A 2 3.13 28.80 -11.99
C ARG A 2 3.33 27.56 -11.12
N GLY A 3 3.15 26.37 -11.70
CA GLY A 3 3.43 25.10 -11.06
C GLY A 3 4.90 25.00 -10.67
N LEU A 4 5.18 24.60 -9.46
CA LEU A 4 6.51 24.17 -9.04
C LEU A 4 6.83 22.87 -9.75
N ALA A 5 7.75 22.95 -10.71
CA ALA A 5 8.37 21.77 -11.30
C ALA A 5 9.29 21.13 -10.25
N LEU A 6 8.85 20.03 -9.67
CA LEU A 6 9.70 19.12 -8.89
C LEU A 6 10.35 18.12 -9.85
N THR A 7 11.35 18.59 -10.58
CA THR A 7 12.27 17.73 -11.34
C THR A 7 13.41 17.31 -10.41
N ARG A 8 13.26 16.14 -9.81
CA ARG A 8 14.36 15.21 -9.44
C ARG A 8 13.69 13.89 -9.08
N SER A 9 14.11 12.79 -9.71
CA SER A 9 13.95 11.43 -9.17
C SER A 9 14.60 11.43 -7.78
N LEU A 10 13.83 11.83 -6.77
CA LEU A 10 14.27 11.79 -5.38
C LEU A 10 14.09 10.36 -4.92
N THR A 11 15.18 9.63 -4.77
CA THR A 11 15.18 8.40 -3.98
C THR A 11 14.56 8.73 -2.63
N VAL A 12 13.43 8.11 -2.32
CA VAL A 12 12.76 8.32 -1.04
C VAL A 12 13.68 7.82 0.06
N GLU A 13 14.02 8.68 1.01
CA GLU A 13 14.81 8.32 2.18
C GLU A 13 13.89 7.95 3.34
N SER A 14 14.03 6.71 3.83
CA SER A 14 13.33 6.21 5.00
C SER A 14 14.30 5.39 5.84
N ILE A 15 14.16 5.46 7.16
CA ILE A 15 14.97 4.67 8.09
C ILE A 15 14.66 3.17 7.99
N THR A 16 13.56 2.79 7.36
CA THR A 16 13.15 1.40 7.15
C THR A 16 13.91 0.72 6.00
N LYS A 17 14.58 1.48 5.12
CA LYS A 17 15.27 0.91 3.96
C LYS A 17 16.53 0.13 4.35
N ASN A 18 16.45 -1.18 4.25
CA ASN A 18 17.53 -2.13 4.52
C ASN A 18 18.47 -2.28 3.32
N ARG A 19 19.24 -1.23 3.02
CA ARG A 19 20.18 -1.24 1.89
C ARG A 19 21.31 -2.20 2.11
N GLN A 20 21.61 -3.02 1.10
CA GLN A 20 22.64 -4.05 1.14
C GLN A 20 23.88 -3.66 0.34
N SER A 21 25.04 -4.21 0.74
CA SER A 21 26.27 -4.08 -0.04
C SER A 21 26.18 -4.86 -1.37
N VAL A 22 26.96 -4.44 -2.36
CA VAL A 22 27.06 -5.13 -3.66
C VAL A 22 27.43 -6.61 -3.46
N ASP A 23 28.33 -6.92 -2.51
CA ASP A 23 28.73 -8.30 -2.23
C ASP A 23 27.60 -9.12 -1.60
N THR A 24 26.79 -8.52 -0.70
CA THR A 24 25.59 -9.16 -0.15
C THR A 24 24.59 -9.43 -1.28
N LEU A 25 24.33 -8.46 -2.16
CA LEU A 25 23.41 -8.64 -3.30
C LEU A 25 23.89 -9.75 -4.24
N ARG A 26 25.20 -9.88 -4.49
CA ARG A 26 25.75 -11.02 -5.25
C ARG A 26 25.52 -12.36 -4.57
N ALA A 27 25.70 -12.43 -3.26
CA ALA A 27 25.44 -13.64 -2.50
C ALA A 27 23.94 -14.02 -2.55
N MET A 28 23.05 -13.03 -2.48
CA MET A 28 21.61 -13.23 -2.61
C MET A 28 21.22 -13.70 -4.02
N ILE A 29 21.82 -13.11 -5.08
CA ILE A 29 21.65 -13.59 -6.47
C ILE A 29 22.12 -15.04 -6.61
N ALA A 30 23.31 -15.36 -6.06
CA ALA A 30 23.84 -16.72 -6.11
C ALA A 30 22.91 -17.74 -5.44
N ARG A 31 22.29 -17.35 -4.33
CA ARG A 31 21.31 -18.17 -3.61
C ARG A 31 20.01 -18.35 -4.40
N ALA A 32 19.47 -17.27 -4.97
CA ALA A 32 18.19 -17.31 -5.67
C ALA A 32 18.27 -17.97 -7.06
N TYR A 33 19.35 -17.72 -7.80
CA TYR A 33 19.44 -18.05 -9.22
C TYR A 33 20.64 -18.96 -9.57
N GLY A 34 21.57 -19.16 -8.64
CA GLY A 34 22.79 -19.93 -8.85
C GLY A 34 24.01 -19.05 -9.16
N ALA A 35 25.20 -19.57 -8.82
CA ALA A 35 26.47 -18.85 -8.95
C ALA A 35 26.79 -18.44 -10.41
N ASP A 36 26.32 -19.22 -11.38
CA ASP A 36 26.55 -18.96 -12.82
C ASP A 36 25.81 -17.72 -13.32
N LEU A 37 24.76 -17.25 -12.58
CA LEU A 37 23.97 -16.08 -12.94
C LEU A 37 24.41 -14.82 -12.19
N VAL A 38 25.39 -14.91 -11.31
CA VAL A 38 25.95 -13.73 -10.62
C VAL A 38 26.68 -12.83 -11.61
N PRO A 39 26.28 -11.55 -11.72
CA PRO A 39 26.91 -10.62 -12.66
C PRO A 39 28.31 -10.20 -12.23
N GLU A 40 29.13 -9.83 -13.22
CA GLU A 40 30.43 -9.19 -13.01
C GLU A 40 30.29 -7.67 -12.98
N GLY A 41 31.25 -6.97 -12.36
CA GLY A 41 31.20 -5.49 -12.24
C GLY A 41 30.16 -5.02 -11.20
N GLU A 42 29.89 -3.74 -11.16
CA GLU A 42 28.96 -3.10 -10.19
C GLU A 42 27.70 -2.51 -10.84
N ASP A 43 27.68 -2.40 -12.17
CA ASP A 43 26.61 -1.73 -12.94
C ASP A 43 25.34 -2.60 -13.08
N PHE A 44 25.24 -3.72 -12.34
CA PHE A 44 24.10 -4.63 -12.42
C PHE A 44 22.95 -4.27 -11.47
N VAL A 45 23.15 -3.31 -10.55
CA VAL A 45 22.19 -2.94 -9.52
C VAL A 45 21.69 -1.51 -9.69
N THR A 46 20.38 -1.34 -9.60
CA THR A 46 19.71 -0.03 -9.53
C THR A 46 18.67 -0.08 -8.43
N GLU A 47 18.75 0.81 -7.42
CA GLU A 47 17.70 0.94 -6.42
C GLU A 47 16.44 1.54 -7.06
N LEU A 48 15.28 0.92 -6.85
CA LEU A 48 13.98 1.43 -7.24
C LEU A 48 13.48 2.38 -6.14
N GLY A 49 13.69 3.69 -6.34
CA GLY A 49 13.65 4.70 -5.29
C GLY A 49 12.27 5.11 -4.77
N HIS A 50 11.17 4.60 -5.33
CA HIS A 50 9.82 5.10 -5.05
C HIS A 50 9.14 4.47 -3.81
N GLY A 51 9.63 3.33 -3.29
CA GLY A 51 9.06 2.68 -2.11
C GLY A 51 9.44 3.38 -0.80
N TRP A 52 8.50 3.43 0.15
CA TRP A 52 8.68 4.06 1.47
C TRP A 52 9.07 3.08 2.59
N PHE A 53 8.81 1.80 2.42
CA PHE A 53 8.99 0.80 3.48
C PHE A 53 10.12 -0.19 3.18
N ASN A 54 9.94 -1.06 2.20
CA ASN A 54 10.96 -1.99 1.75
C ASN A 54 12.02 -1.28 0.88
N VAL A 55 13.20 -1.85 0.77
CA VAL A 55 14.11 -1.51 -0.32
C VAL A 55 13.89 -2.48 -1.47
N ALA A 56 13.82 -1.96 -2.68
CA ALA A 56 13.72 -2.76 -3.89
C ALA A 56 14.86 -2.42 -4.86
N TYR A 57 15.44 -3.46 -5.45
CA TYR A 57 16.50 -3.34 -6.44
C TYR A 57 16.10 -3.99 -7.75
N ARG A 58 16.30 -3.28 -8.87
CA ARG A 58 16.40 -3.93 -10.19
C ARG A 58 17.81 -4.46 -10.35
N LEU A 59 17.93 -5.76 -10.62
CA LEU A 59 19.18 -6.47 -10.77
C LEU A 59 19.25 -7.08 -12.17
N ARG A 60 20.34 -6.81 -12.91
CA ARG A 60 20.64 -7.43 -14.18
C ARG A 60 21.46 -8.71 -13.95
N LEU A 61 20.89 -9.88 -14.22
CA LEU A 61 21.59 -11.15 -14.12
C LEU A 61 22.62 -11.32 -15.26
N ARG A 62 23.59 -12.25 -15.11
CA ARG A 62 24.62 -12.51 -16.14
C ARG A 62 24.04 -12.92 -17.50
N ASP A 63 22.90 -13.59 -17.51
CA ASP A 63 22.20 -13.98 -18.74
C ASP A 63 21.40 -12.86 -19.41
N GLY A 64 21.44 -11.65 -18.84
CA GLY A 64 20.77 -10.45 -19.35
C GLY A 64 19.32 -10.27 -18.88
N ARG A 65 18.76 -11.20 -18.09
CA ARG A 65 17.45 -10.99 -17.47
C ARG A 65 17.51 -9.90 -16.40
N ASP A 66 16.46 -9.10 -16.32
CA ASP A 66 16.23 -8.18 -15.21
C ASP A 66 15.25 -8.82 -14.22
N VAL A 67 15.60 -8.71 -12.93
CA VAL A 67 14.76 -9.16 -11.81
C VAL A 67 14.63 -8.05 -10.78
N VAL A 68 13.59 -8.10 -9.96
CA VAL A 68 13.44 -7.23 -8.78
C VAL A 68 13.74 -8.06 -7.55
N MET A 69 14.56 -7.53 -6.66
CA MET A 69 14.78 -8.05 -5.31
C MET A 69 14.20 -7.06 -4.32
N LYS A 70 13.24 -7.52 -3.50
CA LYS A 70 12.60 -6.74 -2.43
C LYS A 70 13.09 -7.25 -1.08
N ILE A 71 13.54 -6.35 -0.19
CA ILE A 71 14.11 -6.68 1.13
C ILE A 71 13.36 -5.89 2.18
N ALA A 72 12.90 -6.58 3.22
CA ALA A 72 12.17 -6.00 4.34
C ALA A 72 13.06 -5.08 5.19
N PRO A 73 12.48 -4.19 6.02
CA PRO A 73 13.22 -3.40 6.99
C PRO A 73 14.08 -4.27 7.92
N PRO A 74 15.16 -3.70 8.48
CA PRO A 74 15.93 -4.37 9.54
C PRO A 74 15.02 -4.73 10.74
N SER A 75 15.30 -5.86 11.39
CA SER A 75 14.46 -6.38 12.47
C SER A 75 14.42 -5.49 13.73
N ASP A 76 15.40 -4.62 13.90
CA ASP A 76 15.55 -3.70 15.05
C ASP A 76 14.85 -2.34 14.85
N ILE A 77 14.34 -2.06 13.66
CA ILE A 77 13.63 -0.80 13.35
C ILE A 77 12.19 -0.87 13.86
N ALA A 78 11.81 0.15 14.63
CA ALA A 78 10.43 0.29 15.09
C ALA A 78 9.50 0.60 13.91
N VAL A 79 8.46 -0.20 13.76
CA VAL A 79 7.43 -0.07 12.74
C VAL A 79 6.05 0.04 13.39
N MET A 80 5.04 0.48 12.63
CA MET A 80 3.66 0.47 13.12
C MET A 80 3.14 -0.96 13.28
N THR A 81 2.13 -1.14 14.13
CA THR A 81 1.61 -2.49 14.45
C THR A 81 1.18 -3.28 13.22
N TYR A 82 0.53 -2.64 12.24
CA TYR A 82 0.09 -3.31 11.02
C TYR A 82 1.24 -3.66 10.06
N GLU A 83 2.42 -3.07 10.26
CA GLU A 83 3.59 -3.28 9.38
C GLU A 83 4.42 -4.51 9.76
N HIS A 84 4.12 -5.15 10.86
CA HIS A 84 4.79 -6.39 11.22
C HIS A 84 4.49 -7.49 10.21
N GLU A 85 5.54 -8.19 9.75
CA GLU A 85 5.45 -9.29 8.78
C GLU A 85 4.85 -8.92 7.41
N MET A 86 4.88 -7.62 6.99
CA MET A 86 4.28 -7.17 5.72
C MET A 86 4.81 -7.94 4.51
N MET A 87 6.11 -8.26 4.44
CA MET A 87 6.65 -9.05 3.33
C MET A 87 6.04 -10.45 3.26
N ARG A 88 5.82 -11.11 4.39
CA ARG A 88 5.15 -12.41 4.43
C ARG A 88 3.67 -12.30 4.08
N ASN A 89 3.05 -11.16 4.41
CA ASN A 89 1.69 -10.85 3.99
C ASN A 89 1.60 -10.65 2.48
N GLU A 90 2.55 -9.93 1.89
CA GLU A 90 2.66 -9.74 0.43
C GLU A 90 2.78 -11.09 -0.31
N LEU A 91 3.64 -11.98 0.16
CA LEU A 91 3.77 -13.32 -0.43
C LEU A 91 2.46 -14.12 -0.35
N ALA A 92 1.73 -14.02 0.75
CA ALA A 92 0.42 -14.67 0.90
C ALA A 92 -0.64 -14.05 -0.02
N ALA A 93 -0.66 -12.72 -0.14
CA ALA A 93 -1.57 -12.00 -1.04
C ALA A 93 -1.35 -12.39 -2.50
N ILE A 94 -0.09 -12.34 -2.97
CA ILE A 94 0.28 -12.74 -4.34
C ILE A 94 -0.15 -14.18 -4.63
N ALA A 95 0.06 -15.11 -3.68
CA ALA A 95 -0.35 -16.50 -3.84
C ALA A 95 -1.87 -16.64 -3.99
N LEU A 96 -2.65 -15.95 -3.15
CA LEU A 96 -4.12 -15.93 -3.22
C LEU A 96 -4.62 -15.36 -4.55
N VAL A 97 -4.06 -14.24 -5.00
CA VAL A 97 -4.45 -13.61 -6.27
C VAL A 97 -4.17 -14.56 -7.44
N HIS A 98 -3.00 -15.21 -7.47
CA HIS A 98 -2.67 -16.21 -8.52
C HIS A 98 -3.58 -17.43 -8.50
N GLU A 99 -4.02 -17.88 -7.34
CA GLU A 99 -4.87 -19.05 -7.20
C GLU A 99 -6.32 -18.79 -7.63
N HIS A 100 -6.83 -17.60 -7.36
CA HIS A 100 -8.27 -17.31 -7.44
C HIS A 100 -8.68 -16.34 -8.54
N THR A 101 -7.75 -15.65 -9.20
CA THR A 101 -8.05 -14.59 -10.18
C THR A 101 -7.18 -14.67 -11.42
N VAL A 102 -7.53 -13.89 -12.44
CA VAL A 102 -6.68 -13.63 -13.62
C VAL A 102 -6.03 -12.23 -13.56
N VAL A 103 -6.19 -11.51 -12.45
CA VAL A 103 -5.57 -10.19 -12.26
C VAL A 103 -4.05 -10.34 -12.36
N PRO A 104 -3.38 -9.53 -13.19
CA PRO A 104 -1.95 -9.65 -13.41
C PRO A 104 -1.18 -9.16 -12.17
N VAL A 105 -0.46 -10.07 -11.53
CA VAL A 105 0.46 -9.80 -10.41
C VAL A 105 1.81 -10.48 -10.68
N PRO A 106 2.93 -10.00 -10.11
CA PRO A 106 4.24 -10.63 -10.31
C PRO A 106 4.26 -12.08 -9.82
N ARG A 107 5.00 -12.94 -10.51
CA ARG A 107 5.35 -14.26 -9.97
C ARG A 107 6.53 -14.09 -9.02
N ILE A 108 6.58 -14.92 -7.98
CA ILE A 108 7.74 -14.99 -7.09
C ILE A 108 8.69 -16.05 -7.60
N ASP A 109 9.95 -15.65 -7.86
CA ASP A 109 11.00 -16.55 -8.30
C ASP A 109 11.66 -17.27 -7.12
N TYR A 110 11.93 -16.54 -6.03
CA TYR A 110 12.62 -17.07 -4.86
C TYR A 110 12.25 -16.31 -3.60
N VAL A 111 12.20 -17.01 -2.48
CA VAL A 111 11.94 -16.44 -1.13
C VAL A 111 12.99 -16.90 -0.15
N ASP A 112 13.54 -15.99 0.65
CA ASP A 112 14.42 -16.33 1.77
C ASP A 112 13.90 -15.68 3.07
N LEU A 113 13.57 -16.53 4.03
CA LEU A 113 13.10 -16.16 5.37
C LEU A 113 14.08 -16.63 6.44
N THR A 114 15.32 -16.99 6.05
CA THR A 114 16.32 -17.59 6.96
C THR A 114 17.13 -16.56 7.71
N HIS A 115 17.21 -15.34 7.22
CA HIS A 115 18.04 -14.24 7.74
C HIS A 115 19.56 -14.57 7.76
N GLU A 116 20.02 -15.49 6.90
CA GLU A 116 21.44 -15.88 6.86
C GLU A 116 22.33 -14.91 6.08
N LEU A 117 21.77 -14.23 5.06
CA LEU A 117 22.51 -13.30 4.20
C LEU A 117 22.29 -11.83 4.57
N CYS A 118 21.11 -11.49 5.08
CA CYS A 118 20.80 -10.19 5.65
C CYS A 118 19.81 -10.38 6.82
N ASP A 119 19.70 -9.38 7.70
CA ASP A 119 18.82 -9.42 8.88
C ASP A 119 17.38 -9.07 8.53
N ALA A 120 16.82 -9.70 7.49
CA ALA A 120 15.45 -9.49 7.04
C ALA A 120 14.97 -10.58 6.09
N ASP A 121 13.65 -10.72 5.98
CA ASP A 121 13.01 -11.46 4.90
C ASP A 121 13.26 -10.76 3.55
N TRP A 122 13.44 -11.54 2.48
CA TRP A 122 13.55 -11.02 1.13
C TRP A 122 13.04 -12.01 0.09
N PHE A 123 12.64 -11.48 -1.06
CA PHE A 123 12.26 -12.30 -2.20
C PHE A 123 12.72 -11.67 -3.52
N THR A 124 12.65 -12.47 -4.59
CA THR A 124 12.89 -12.01 -5.95
C THR A 124 11.71 -12.34 -6.86
N MET A 125 11.52 -11.49 -7.86
CA MET A 125 10.48 -11.62 -8.89
C MET A 125 11.02 -11.12 -10.23
N PRO A 126 10.44 -11.50 -11.38
CA PRO A 126 10.78 -10.92 -12.68
C PRO A 126 10.55 -9.40 -12.67
N PHE A 127 11.44 -8.66 -13.33
CA PHE A 127 11.18 -7.25 -13.61
C PHE A 127 10.02 -7.12 -14.59
N ILE A 128 9.02 -6.33 -14.25
CA ILE A 128 7.87 -6.05 -15.11
C ILE A 128 8.27 -4.97 -16.12
N ASP A 129 8.29 -5.34 -17.40
CA ASP A 129 8.52 -4.41 -18.49
C ASP A 129 7.26 -3.59 -18.73
N GLY A 130 7.29 -2.33 -18.35
CA GLY A 130 6.16 -1.39 -18.39
C GLY A 130 6.48 -0.12 -17.63
N ASP A 131 5.61 0.87 -17.77
CA ASP A 131 5.72 2.15 -17.10
C ASP A 131 4.85 2.16 -15.83
N ASN A 132 5.28 2.86 -14.80
CA ASN A 132 4.46 3.05 -13.61
C ASN A 132 3.38 4.08 -13.87
N PHE A 133 2.11 3.70 -13.68
CA PHE A 133 0.96 4.56 -13.99
C PHE A 133 0.98 5.87 -13.17
N GLY A 134 1.37 5.82 -11.89
CA GLY A 134 1.48 7.01 -11.06
C GLY A 134 2.53 8.00 -11.61
N ILE A 135 3.67 7.49 -12.05
CA ILE A 135 4.73 8.31 -12.66
C ILE A 135 4.26 8.94 -13.97
N LEU A 136 3.57 8.17 -14.82
CA LEU A 136 2.99 8.70 -16.08
C LEU A 136 1.99 9.84 -15.81
N VAL A 137 1.17 9.72 -14.77
CA VAL A 137 0.22 10.76 -14.36
C VAL A 137 0.96 12.00 -13.83
N GLU A 138 1.93 11.81 -12.95
CA GLU A 138 2.74 12.90 -12.37
C GLU A 138 3.48 13.72 -13.45
N HIS A 139 4.04 13.03 -14.43
CA HIS A 139 4.79 13.67 -15.51
C HIS A 139 3.93 14.15 -16.69
N HIS A 140 2.61 13.97 -16.63
CA HIS A 140 1.68 14.27 -17.73
C HIS A 140 2.02 13.51 -19.03
N GLU A 141 2.52 12.27 -18.92
CA GLU A 141 2.90 11.41 -20.04
C GLU A 141 1.78 10.46 -20.49
N VAL A 142 0.63 10.48 -19.79
CA VAL A 142 -0.59 9.77 -20.16
C VAL A 142 -1.69 10.77 -20.53
N SER A 143 -2.47 10.48 -21.58
CA SER A 143 -3.61 11.31 -21.94
C SER A 143 -4.74 11.18 -20.91
N GLU A 144 -5.60 12.21 -20.79
CA GLU A 144 -6.75 12.16 -19.87
C GLU A 144 -7.68 10.97 -20.18
N SER A 145 -7.91 10.66 -21.46
CA SER A 145 -8.72 9.50 -21.87
C SER A 145 -8.10 8.18 -21.49
N ASP A 146 -6.77 8.04 -21.61
CA ASP A 146 -6.07 6.81 -21.25
C ASP A 146 -6.00 6.65 -19.72
N ALA A 147 -5.80 7.76 -18.98
CA ALA A 147 -5.86 7.75 -17.53
C ALA A 147 -7.22 7.31 -17.01
N VAL A 148 -8.32 7.79 -17.61
CA VAL A 148 -9.69 7.34 -17.30
C VAL A 148 -9.84 5.85 -17.59
N ALA A 149 -9.40 5.37 -18.76
CA ALA A 149 -9.49 3.95 -19.14
C ALA A 149 -8.67 3.04 -18.20
N LEU A 150 -7.49 3.47 -17.77
CA LEU A 150 -6.67 2.74 -16.81
C LEU A 150 -7.29 2.69 -15.42
N ASN A 151 -7.92 3.78 -14.95
CA ASN A 151 -8.65 3.77 -13.69
C ASN A 151 -9.90 2.87 -13.75
N GLU A 152 -10.58 2.79 -14.89
CA GLU A 152 -11.67 1.82 -15.10
C GLU A 152 -11.14 0.38 -15.05
N GLN A 153 -10.02 0.09 -15.72
CA GLN A 153 -9.39 -1.23 -15.63
C GLN A 153 -9.00 -1.57 -14.19
N LEU A 154 -8.47 -0.60 -13.44
CA LEU A 154 -8.10 -0.78 -12.03
C LEU A 154 -9.31 -1.10 -11.16
N GLY A 155 -10.42 -0.39 -11.35
CA GLY A 155 -11.68 -0.69 -10.68
C GLY A 155 -12.21 -2.09 -11.00
N ALA A 156 -12.11 -2.52 -12.28
CA ALA A 156 -12.51 -3.88 -12.69
C ALA A 156 -11.62 -4.95 -12.06
N ALA A 157 -10.29 -4.73 -12.00
CA ALA A 157 -9.36 -5.62 -11.32
C ALA A 157 -9.67 -5.71 -9.82
N ASN A 158 -9.95 -4.58 -9.16
CA ASN A 158 -10.33 -4.58 -7.74
C ASN A 158 -11.62 -5.37 -7.48
N ARG A 159 -12.63 -5.25 -8.35
CA ARG A 159 -13.84 -6.07 -8.24
C ARG A 159 -13.53 -7.55 -8.29
N GLU A 160 -12.64 -7.97 -9.19
CA GLU A 160 -12.22 -9.38 -9.30
C GLU A 160 -11.46 -9.85 -8.05
N LEU A 161 -10.55 -9.04 -7.53
CA LEU A 161 -9.86 -9.31 -6.27
C LEU A 161 -10.84 -9.49 -5.10
N ASN A 162 -11.86 -8.65 -5.03
CA ASN A 162 -12.88 -8.74 -3.98
C ASN A 162 -13.83 -9.94 -4.10
N GLU A 163 -13.78 -10.74 -5.20
CA GLU A 163 -14.47 -12.03 -5.25
C GLU A 163 -13.80 -13.11 -4.37
N ILE A 164 -12.55 -12.90 -3.96
CA ILE A 164 -11.87 -13.79 -3.01
C ILE A 164 -12.49 -13.58 -1.63
N VAL A 165 -13.07 -14.65 -1.07
CA VAL A 165 -13.71 -14.64 0.25
C VAL A 165 -12.81 -15.33 1.26
N GLY A 166 -12.51 -14.64 2.36
CA GLY A 166 -11.74 -15.18 3.48
C GLY A 166 -12.58 -15.96 4.47
N ALA A 167 -11.91 -16.71 5.33
CA ALA A 167 -12.57 -17.43 6.43
C ALA A 167 -12.86 -16.55 7.66
N HIS A 168 -12.31 -15.35 7.71
CA HIS A 168 -12.39 -14.41 8.83
C HIS A 168 -12.10 -13.00 8.34
N PHE A 169 -12.39 -11.98 9.13
CA PHE A 169 -11.97 -10.60 8.90
C PHE A 169 -10.59 -10.32 9.48
N GLY A 170 -9.90 -9.30 8.94
CA GLY A 170 -8.58 -8.87 9.41
C GLY A 170 -7.43 -9.48 8.62
N PRO A 171 -6.25 -9.74 9.21
CA PRO A 171 -5.05 -10.08 8.49
C PRO A 171 -5.19 -11.39 7.69
N LEU A 172 -4.51 -11.48 6.52
CA LEU A 172 -4.50 -12.71 5.72
C LEU A 172 -3.89 -13.89 6.47
N ARG A 173 -2.97 -13.60 7.38
CA ARG A 173 -2.22 -14.61 8.16
C ARG A 173 -2.50 -14.46 9.65
N GLY A 174 -2.45 -15.58 10.36
CA GLY A 174 -2.63 -15.59 11.80
C GLY A 174 -4.10 -15.61 12.23
N ARG A 175 -4.39 -15.04 13.39
CA ARG A 175 -5.73 -15.04 13.97
C ARG A 175 -6.55 -13.87 13.42
N GLY A 176 -7.67 -14.19 12.79
CA GLY A 176 -8.67 -13.21 12.38
C GLY A 176 -9.76 -12.96 13.42
N TYR A 177 -10.77 -12.20 12.99
CA TYR A 177 -11.92 -11.77 13.78
C TYR A 177 -13.22 -12.31 13.18
N ALA A 178 -14.24 -12.47 14.02
CA ALA A 178 -15.54 -12.98 13.59
C ALA A 178 -16.35 -11.92 12.82
N THR A 179 -16.17 -10.63 13.13
CA THR A 179 -16.90 -9.53 12.52
C THR A 179 -15.95 -8.46 11.99
N TRP A 180 -16.40 -7.70 10.98
CA TRP A 180 -15.65 -6.55 10.49
C TRP A 180 -15.51 -5.46 11.54
N ARG A 181 -16.55 -5.25 12.37
CA ARG A 181 -16.48 -4.32 13.49
C ARG A 181 -15.29 -4.62 14.39
N GLU A 182 -15.16 -5.88 14.87
CA GLU A 182 -14.02 -6.27 15.71
C GLU A 182 -12.67 -6.05 15.02
N ALA A 183 -12.56 -6.45 13.75
CA ALA A 183 -11.33 -6.31 12.98
C ALA A 183 -10.95 -4.84 12.79
N PHE A 184 -11.87 -4.03 12.26
CA PHE A 184 -11.58 -2.63 11.95
C PHE A 184 -11.36 -1.78 13.21
N THR A 185 -12.16 -1.99 14.26
CA THR A 185 -11.96 -1.30 15.54
C THR A 185 -10.59 -1.60 16.13
N ARG A 186 -10.12 -2.85 15.99
CA ARG A 186 -8.76 -3.20 16.42
C ARG A 186 -7.70 -2.52 15.54
N MET A 187 -7.86 -2.54 14.22
CA MET A 187 -6.92 -1.91 13.29
C MET A 187 -6.75 -0.42 13.58
N ILE A 188 -7.85 0.33 13.75
CA ILE A 188 -7.76 1.77 14.00
C ILE A 188 -7.25 2.08 15.41
N GLU A 189 -7.58 1.26 16.42
CA GLU A 189 -7.04 1.41 17.77
C GLU A 189 -5.53 1.16 17.81
N ASP A 190 -5.01 0.18 17.07
CA ASP A 190 -3.57 -0.05 16.94
C ASP A 190 -2.84 1.17 16.35
N VAL A 191 -3.44 1.84 15.37
CA VAL A 191 -2.89 3.09 14.80
C VAL A 191 -2.88 4.21 15.85
N LEU A 192 -3.97 4.41 16.60
CA LEU A 192 -4.04 5.41 17.67
C LEU A 192 -2.97 5.15 18.74
N GLN A 193 -2.83 3.89 19.18
CA GLN A 193 -1.80 3.50 20.15
C GLN A 193 -0.38 3.71 19.63
N ASN A 194 -0.15 3.47 18.33
CA ASN A 194 1.14 3.80 17.69
C ASN A 194 1.41 5.31 17.77
N GLY A 195 0.42 6.14 17.49
CA GLY A 195 0.55 7.59 17.57
C GLY A 195 0.83 8.08 18.98
N GLU A 196 0.09 7.57 19.98
CA GLU A 196 0.31 7.89 21.40
C GLU A 196 1.73 7.51 21.85
N ARG A 197 2.17 6.29 21.51
CA ARG A 197 3.54 5.82 21.84
C ARG A 197 4.63 6.67 21.20
N ALA A 198 4.41 7.12 19.97
CA ALA A 198 5.36 7.95 19.23
C ALA A 198 5.26 9.45 19.58
N GLY A 199 4.28 9.84 20.41
CA GLY A 199 4.04 11.23 20.81
C GLY A 199 3.62 12.13 19.64
N VAL A 200 2.86 11.60 18.68
CA VAL A 200 2.38 12.37 17.51
C VAL A 200 1.21 13.26 17.93
N ASP A 201 1.30 14.54 17.68
CA ASP A 201 0.20 15.50 17.90
C ASP A 201 -0.79 15.45 16.73
N LEU A 202 -2.00 14.96 16.98
CA LEU A 202 -3.09 14.94 15.99
C LEU A 202 -3.86 16.27 15.89
N GLY A 203 -3.59 17.25 16.76
CA GLY A 203 -4.40 18.47 16.92
C GLY A 203 -5.73 18.26 17.62
N TRP A 204 -6.07 17.02 17.90
CA TRP A 204 -7.25 16.57 18.62
C TRP A 204 -6.82 15.59 19.71
N PRO A 205 -7.47 15.60 20.90
CA PRO A 205 -7.24 14.56 21.89
C PRO A 205 -7.56 13.19 21.29
N TYR A 206 -6.69 12.19 21.52
CA TYR A 206 -6.92 10.82 21.04
C TYR A 206 -8.25 10.25 21.49
N ASP A 207 -8.69 10.54 22.72
CA ASP A 207 -9.98 10.11 23.24
C ASP A 207 -11.16 10.72 22.47
N THR A 208 -11.05 11.97 21.99
CA THR A 208 -12.06 12.57 21.12
C THR A 208 -12.15 11.88 19.78
N VAL A 209 -11.01 11.44 19.21
CA VAL A 209 -11.01 10.62 17.98
C VAL A 209 -11.67 9.27 18.24
N ARG A 210 -11.36 8.60 19.36
CA ARG A 210 -12.01 7.35 19.77
C ARG A 210 -13.53 7.50 19.97
N GLU A 211 -13.99 8.63 20.49
CA GLU A 211 -15.42 8.92 20.62
C GLU A 211 -16.11 8.97 19.26
N VAL A 212 -15.51 9.63 18.28
CA VAL A 212 -16.03 9.67 16.91
C VAL A 212 -16.10 8.27 16.31
N ILE A 213 -15.06 7.44 16.47
CA ILE A 213 -15.08 6.06 15.97
C ILE A 213 -16.25 5.29 16.56
N ARG A 214 -16.45 5.36 17.90
CA ARG A 214 -17.55 4.67 18.60
C ARG A 214 -18.94 5.13 18.15
N GLU A 215 -19.11 6.36 17.74
CA GLU A 215 -20.39 6.87 17.23
C GLU A 215 -20.79 6.24 15.89
N TYR A 216 -19.82 5.77 15.10
CA TYR A 216 -20.04 5.24 13.76
C TYR A 216 -19.75 3.74 13.63
N GLU A 217 -19.24 3.09 14.68
CA GLU A 217 -18.83 1.69 14.61
C GLU A 217 -19.97 0.70 14.29
N ASP A 218 -21.22 1.06 14.64
CA ASP A 218 -22.41 0.23 14.33
C ASP A 218 -22.61 0.06 12.80
N GLU A 219 -22.14 1.00 11.99
CA GLU A 219 -22.22 0.90 10.53
C GLU A 219 -21.34 -0.22 9.96
N LEU A 220 -20.33 -0.66 10.70
CA LEU A 220 -19.44 -1.76 10.32
C LEU A 220 -20.15 -3.12 10.36
N ASP A 221 -21.25 -3.27 11.11
CA ASP A 221 -22.03 -4.51 11.17
C ASP A 221 -22.76 -4.84 9.86
N ALA A 222 -22.90 -3.85 8.97
CA ALA A 222 -23.45 -4.08 7.64
C ALA A 222 -22.51 -4.94 6.75
N VAL A 223 -21.24 -5.09 7.12
CA VAL A 223 -20.26 -5.90 6.40
C VAL A 223 -20.26 -7.30 6.97
N THR A 224 -20.85 -8.24 6.25
CA THR A 224 -21.07 -9.61 6.71
C THR A 224 -20.17 -10.65 6.07
N GLU A 225 -19.43 -10.29 5.02
CA GLU A 225 -18.56 -11.19 4.28
C GLU A 225 -17.14 -10.63 4.20
N PRO A 226 -16.12 -11.41 4.64
CA PRO A 226 -14.73 -10.99 4.61
C PRO A 226 -14.17 -11.11 3.19
N ARG A 227 -14.13 -10.01 2.45
CA ARG A 227 -13.59 -9.93 1.10
C ARG A 227 -12.10 -9.59 1.12
N PHE A 228 -11.32 -10.13 0.19
CA PHE A 228 -9.94 -9.72 0.00
C PHE A 228 -9.90 -8.25 -0.40
N VAL A 229 -9.08 -7.47 0.26
CA VAL A 229 -8.84 -6.04 0.04
C VAL A 229 -7.34 -5.86 -0.12
N GLU A 230 -6.93 -5.23 -1.19
CA GLU A 230 -5.53 -4.86 -1.43
C GLU A 230 -5.08 -3.72 -0.52
N TRP A 231 -5.99 -2.81 -0.26
CA TRP A 231 -5.93 -1.58 0.51
C TRP A 231 -4.98 -0.50 -0.03
N ASP A 232 -3.97 -0.85 -0.79
CA ASP A 232 -3.00 0.10 -1.37
C ASP A 232 -3.03 0.11 -2.91
N LEU A 233 -4.23 -0.03 -3.49
CA LEU A 233 -4.45 -0.09 -4.93
C LEU A 233 -4.49 1.32 -5.56
N TRP A 234 -3.34 1.99 -5.52
CA TRP A 234 -3.11 3.30 -6.13
C TRP A 234 -2.49 3.18 -7.51
N SER A 235 -2.58 4.26 -8.30
CA SER A 235 -1.89 4.34 -9.59
C SER A 235 -0.38 4.08 -9.50
N SER A 236 0.27 4.45 -8.39
CA SER A 236 1.69 4.19 -8.13
C SER A 236 2.04 2.71 -7.96
N ASN A 237 1.07 1.85 -7.67
CA ASN A 237 1.25 0.40 -7.55
C ASN A 237 0.78 -0.36 -8.81
N VAL A 238 0.62 0.35 -9.93
CA VAL A 238 0.17 -0.22 -11.20
C VAL A 238 1.23 -0.03 -12.28
N MET A 239 1.66 -1.15 -12.87
CA MET A 239 2.51 -1.15 -14.07
C MET A 239 1.61 -1.26 -15.30
N VAL A 240 1.88 -0.42 -16.31
CA VAL A 240 1.10 -0.37 -17.55
C VAL A 240 1.99 -0.58 -18.76
N ARG A 241 1.43 -1.22 -19.78
CA ARG A 241 2.06 -1.42 -21.10
C ARG A 241 0.99 -1.46 -22.16
N ASP A 242 1.23 -0.74 -23.26
CA ASP A 242 0.32 -0.69 -24.42
C ASP A 242 -1.14 -0.35 -24.05
N GLY A 243 -1.33 0.60 -23.11
CA GLY A 243 -2.65 1.07 -22.68
C GLY A 243 -3.42 0.10 -21.76
N SER A 244 -2.75 -0.92 -21.23
CA SER A 244 -3.35 -1.94 -20.36
C SER A 244 -2.53 -2.14 -19.08
N ILE A 245 -3.19 -2.59 -18.01
CA ILE A 245 -2.50 -2.99 -16.76
C ILE A 245 -1.66 -4.24 -17.06
N ALA A 246 -0.34 -4.10 -16.93
CA ALA A 246 0.63 -5.19 -17.08
C ALA A 246 0.85 -5.95 -15.77
N ALA A 247 0.81 -5.28 -14.64
CA ALA A 247 0.82 -5.89 -13.31
C ALA A 247 0.35 -4.89 -12.24
N ILE A 248 -0.24 -5.41 -11.17
CA ILE A 248 -0.41 -4.74 -9.89
C ILE A 248 0.73 -5.23 -8.99
N ILE A 249 1.38 -4.32 -8.28
CA ILE A 249 2.54 -4.59 -7.43
C ILE A 249 2.28 -4.08 -6.00
N ASP A 250 3.11 -4.51 -5.03
CA ASP A 250 3.11 -4.01 -3.65
C ASP A 250 1.89 -4.44 -2.82
N HIS A 251 1.69 -5.76 -2.71
CA HIS A 251 0.53 -6.40 -2.05
C HIS A 251 0.68 -6.52 -0.52
N GLU A 252 1.61 -5.80 0.09
CA GLU A 252 2.01 -6.00 1.47
C GLU A 252 0.94 -5.63 2.51
N ARG A 253 -0.03 -4.77 2.13
CA ARG A 253 -1.07 -4.25 3.02
C ARG A 253 -2.40 -5.00 2.95
N ALA A 254 -2.48 -6.08 2.16
CA ALA A 254 -3.71 -6.82 1.93
C ALA A 254 -4.27 -7.50 3.19
N PHE A 255 -5.59 -7.56 3.28
CA PHE A 255 -6.33 -8.20 4.37
C PHE A 255 -7.74 -8.64 3.91
N TYR A 256 -8.52 -9.27 4.80
CA TYR A 256 -9.94 -9.55 4.57
C TYR A 256 -10.83 -8.53 5.28
N GLY A 257 -11.65 -7.78 4.53
CA GLY A 257 -12.47 -6.71 5.07
C GLY A 257 -13.62 -6.25 4.18
N ASP A 258 -13.99 -4.98 4.35
CA ASP A 258 -14.96 -4.29 3.50
C ASP A 258 -14.26 -3.75 2.24
N PRO A 259 -14.68 -4.14 1.02
CA PRO A 259 -14.14 -3.58 -0.22
C PRO A 259 -14.09 -2.06 -0.28
N LEU A 260 -15.02 -1.37 0.36
CA LEU A 260 -15.08 0.09 0.35
C LEU A 260 -13.89 0.78 1.04
N ILE A 261 -13.05 0.05 1.78
CA ILE A 261 -11.83 0.64 2.38
C ILE A 261 -10.70 0.85 1.35
N GLU A 262 -10.80 0.24 0.17
CA GLU A 262 -9.79 0.28 -0.87
C GLU A 262 -9.42 1.71 -1.29
N ALA A 263 -8.13 1.92 -1.61
CA ALA A 263 -7.57 3.22 -1.99
C ALA A 263 -8.34 3.89 -3.15
N GLY A 264 -8.78 3.14 -4.15
CA GLY A 264 -9.56 3.66 -5.26
C GLY A 264 -10.87 4.35 -4.85
N PHE A 265 -11.47 3.94 -3.72
CA PHE A 265 -12.66 4.60 -3.16
C PHE A 265 -12.33 5.82 -2.30
N VAL A 266 -11.10 5.97 -1.81
CA VAL A 266 -10.68 7.14 -1.00
C VAL A 266 -10.87 8.45 -1.77
N CYS A 267 -10.69 8.41 -3.09
CA CYS A 267 -10.86 9.57 -3.96
C CYS A 267 -12.28 10.17 -3.94
N ILE A 268 -13.29 9.43 -3.47
CA ILE A 268 -14.66 9.94 -3.25
C ILE A 268 -14.64 11.05 -2.18
N ASP A 269 -13.88 10.84 -1.11
CA ASP A 269 -13.78 11.75 0.02
C ASP A 269 -12.64 12.75 -0.15
N LEU A 270 -11.58 12.35 -0.82
CA LEU A 270 -10.33 13.06 -1.01
C LEU A 270 -9.94 13.09 -2.50
N PRO A 271 -10.54 13.96 -3.33
CA PRO A 271 -10.33 13.98 -4.78
C PRO A 271 -8.87 14.24 -5.20
N MET A 272 -8.02 14.72 -4.27
CA MET A 272 -6.60 14.94 -4.56
C MET A 272 -5.83 13.62 -4.82
N PHE A 273 -6.38 12.47 -4.47
CA PHE A 273 -5.71 11.18 -4.64
C PHE A 273 -6.06 10.45 -5.95
N GLY A 274 -6.99 10.98 -6.77
CA GLY A 274 -7.28 10.38 -8.08
C GLY A 274 -8.73 10.54 -8.55
N ASP A 275 -9.11 9.78 -9.59
CA ASP A 275 -10.44 9.79 -10.20
C ASP A 275 -11.31 8.64 -9.68
N ALA A 276 -12.06 8.93 -8.61
CA ALA A 276 -13.02 7.97 -8.06
C ALA A 276 -14.13 7.57 -9.05
N ILE A 277 -14.51 8.46 -9.98
CA ILE A 277 -15.64 8.21 -10.89
C ILE A 277 -15.26 7.10 -11.89
N ALA A 278 -14.08 7.20 -12.50
CA ALA A 278 -13.58 6.18 -13.41
C ALA A 278 -13.37 4.83 -12.69
N PHE A 279 -12.74 4.85 -11.52
CA PHE A 279 -12.55 3.65 -10.71
C PHE A 279 -13.88 2.97 -10.35
N MET A 280 -14.86 3.73 -9.81
CA MET A 280 -16.18 3.20 -9.44
C MET A 280 -16.92 2.63 -10.65
N ARG A 281 -16.80 3.26 -11.82
CA ARG A 281 -17.40 2.76 -13.06
C ARG A 281 -16.83 1.39 -13.43
N GLY A 282 -15.51 1.25 -13.40
CA GLY A 282 -14.84 -0.03 -13.66
C GLY A 282 -15.19 -1.10 -12.64
N TYR A 283 -15.26 -0.73 -11.36
CA TYR A 283 -15.69 -1.60 -10.27
C TYR A 283 -17.15 -2.03 -10.40
N GLY A 284 -17.99 -1.19 -11.00
CA GLY A 284 -19.43 -1.41 -11.07
C GLY A 284 -20.20 -0.92 -9.84
N GLN A 285 -19.56 -0.03 -9.02
CA GLN A 285 -20.18 0.58 -7.86
C GLN A 285 -21.13 1.71 -8.29
N GLY A 286 -22.38 1.64 -7.85
CA GLY A 286 -23.34 2.72 -7.98
C GLY A 286 -23.17 3.80 -6.90
N ALA A 287 -24.18 4.67 -6.78
CA ALA A 287 -24.21 5.65 -5.70
C ALA A 287 -24.19 4.96 -4.33
N LEU A 288 -23.32 5.43 -3.44
CA LEU A 288 -23.22 4.88 -2.09
C LEU A 288 -24.50 5.17 -1.29
N THR A 289 -24.94 4.19 -0.52
CA THR A 289 -25.96 4.33 0.52
C THR A 289 -25.45 5.20 1.68
N ASP A 290 -26.33 5.62 2.59
CA ASP A 290 -25.92 6.40 3.75
C ASP A 290 -24.98 5.60 4.69
N SER A 291 -25.23 4.33 4.87
CA SER A 291 -24.37 3.43 5.65
C SER A 291 -22.98 3.29 5.00
N GLU A 292 -22.91 3.09 3.68
CA GLU A 292 -21.64 3.02 2.96
C GLU A 292 -20.86 4.34 3.06
N ARG A 293 -21.54 5.50 2.95
CA ARG A 293 -20.89 6.80 3.14
C ARG A 293 -20.29 6.97 4.54
N ARG A 294 -21.00 6.50 5.59
CA ARG A 294 -20.50 6.58 6.97
C ARG A 294 -19.29 5.66 7.18
N ARG A 295 -19.33 4.43 6.63
CA ARG A 295 -18.16 3.56 6.65
C ARG A 295 -16.97 4.18 5.92
N ARG A 296 -17.20 4.79 4.74
CA ARG A 296 -16.16 5.51 4.01
C ARG A 296 -15.51 6.62 4.86
N LEU A 297 -16.28 7.36 5.64
CA LEU A 297 -15.71 8.37 6.56
C LEU A 297 -14.76 7.74 7.60
N LEU A 298 -15.13 6.58 8.17
CA LEU A 298 -14.26 5.84 9.09
C LEU A 298 -12.97 5.37 8.40
N TYR A 299 -13.07 4.88 7.15
CA TYR A 299 -11.90 4.42 6.38
C TYR A 299 -10.99 5.58 5.96
N THR A 300 -11.57 6.71 5.63
CA THR A 300 -10.81 7.93 5.36
C THR A 300 -10.12 8.43 6.64
N LEU A 301 -10.80 8.39 7.79
CA LEU A 301 -10.19 8.71 9.08
C LEU A 301 -9.01 7.77 9.38
N TYR A 302 -9.16 6.47 9.17
CA TYR A 302 -8.11 5.47 9.36
C TYR A 302 -6.87 5.77 8.51
N LEU A 303 -7.05 6.04 7.21
CA LEU A 303 -5.96 6.41 6.31
C LEU A 303 -5.23 7.68 6.78
N ILE A 304 -5.98 8.72 7.13
CA ILE A 304 -5.42 10.00 7.54
C ILE A 304 -4.65 9.90 8.86
N LEU A 305 -5.12 9.09 9.80
CA LEU A 305 -4.40 8.79 11.03
C LEU A 305 -3.05 8.10 10.73
N ILE A 306 -3.05 7.12 9.83
CA ILE A 306 -1.81 6.46 9.39
C ILE A 306 -0.87 7.47 8.75
N MET A 307 -1.34 8.27 7.79
CA MET A 307 -0.52 9.28 7.10
C MET A 307 0.11 10.29 8.05
N ALA A 308 -0.57 10.67 9.12
CA ALA A 308 -0.01 11.55 10.14
C ALA A 308 1.04 10.84 11.00
N ILE A 309 0.74 9.62 11.45
CA ILE A 309 1.54 8.90 12.45
C ILE A 309 2.78 8.23 11.82
N GLU A 310 2.65 7.68 10.61
CA GLU A 310 3.76 6.98 9.94
C GLU A 310 4.95 7.90 9.66
N THR A 311 4.75 9.22 9.49
CA THR A 311 5.83 10.19 9.30
C THR A 311 6.90 10.10 10.38
N LYS A 312 6.48 9.80 11.62
CA LYS A 312 7.38 9.62 12.74
C LYS A 312 8.16 8.31 12.64
N TYR A 313 7.48 7.22 12.25
CA TYR A 313 8.09 5.90 12.08
C TYR A 313 9.00 5.82 10.85
N ARG A 314 8.71 6.60 9.79
CA ARG A 314 9.55 6.71 8.58
C ARG A 314 10.74 7.66 8.76
N GLY A 315 10.72 8.49 9.80
CA GLY A 315 11.75 9.50 10.03
C GLY A 315 11.73 10.61 8.97
N HIS A 316 10.52 11.02 8.50
CA HIS A 316 10.40 12.09 7.52
C HIS A 316 11.10 13.36 8.00
N GLN A 317 11.89 13.97 7.10
CA GLN A 317 12.65 15.18 7.38
C GLN A 317 11.84 16.47 7.14
N ASP A 318 10.80 16.39 6.34
CA ASP A 318 9.85 17.48 6.09
C ASP A 318 8.49 17.17 6.75
N THR A 319 7.63 18.19 6.83
CA THR A 319 6.32 18.10 7.48
C THR A 319 5.15 18.03 6.49
N GLN A 320 5.39 18.00 5.17
CA GLN A 320 4.33 18.17 4.16
C GLN A 320 3.22 17.14 4.31
N GLN A 321 3.56 15.84 4.41
CA GLN A 321 2.57 14.78 4.59
C GLN A 321 1.84 14.92 5.93
N TYR A 322 2.56 15.21 7.01
CA TYR A 322 1.98 15.41 8.33
C TYR A 322 1.02 16.59 8.35
N ASP A 323 1.44 17.75 7.82
CA ASP A 323 0.62 18.97 7.80
C ASP A 323 -0.64 18.77 6.94
N MET A 324 -0.52 18.09 5.80
CA MET A 324 -1.65 17.75 4.95
C MET A 324 -2.62 16.79 5.68
N ALA A 325 -2.11 15.72 6.27
CA ALA A 325 -2.93 14.77 7.02
C ALA A 325 -3.65 15.43 8.21
N ARG A 326 -2.95 16.33 8.94
CA ARG A 326 -3.53 17.13 10.03
C ARG A 326 -4.66 18.03 9.56
N ALA A 327 -4.48 18.71 8.44
CA ALA A 327 -5.50 19.59 7.86
C ALA A 327 -6.75 18.81 7.42
N VAL A 328 -6.57 17.65 6.82
CA VAL A 328 -7.68 16.76 6.45
C VAL A 328 -8.38 16.21 7.69
N LEU A 329 -7.63 15.77 8.71
CA LEU A 329 -8.20 15.31 10.00
C LEU A 329 -9.06 16.39 10.63
N ASP A 330 -8.57 17.63 10.71
CA ASP A 330 -9.33 18.76 11.24
C ASP A 330 -10.64 18.98 10.47
N GLY A 331 -10.57 18.94 9.15
CA GLY A 331 -11.76 19.03 8.28
C GLY A 331 -12.76 17.90 8.48
N LEU A 332 -12.30 16.67 8.71
CA LEU A 332 -13.16 15.54 9.03
C LEU A 332 -13.84 15.74 10.40
N MET A 333 -13.06 16.05 11.42
CA MET A 333 -13.56 16.18 12.79
C MET A 333 -14.54 17.34 12.96
N THR A 334 -14.30 18.51 12.33
CA THR A 334 -15.17 19.68 12.42
C THR A 334 -16.33 19.67 11.44
N GLY A 335 -16.12 19.21 10.22
CA GLY A 335 -17.09 19.27 9.14
C GLY A 335 -17.97 18.02 9.04
N ARG A 336 -17.37 16.86 8.77
CA ARG A 336 -18.13 15.63 8.47
C ARG A 336 -18.63 14.91 9.71
N PHE A 337 -17.88 14.96 10.79
CA PHE A 337 -18.31 14.40 12.09
C PHE A 337 -18.94 15.44 13.02
N GLY A 338 -19.05 16.71 12.58
CA GLY A 338 -19.74 17.78 13.33
C GLY A 338 -19.08 18.15 14.66
N ARG A 339 -17.77 17.88 14.81
CA ARG A 339 -17.03 18.15 16.03
C ARG A 339 -16.31 19.50 15.96
N THR A 340 -16.28 20.23 17.08
CA THR A 340 -15.49 21.45 17.27
C THR A 340 -14.27 21.15 18.15
N ALA A 341 -13.14 21.80 17.86
CA ALA A 341 -11.91 21.67 18.64
C ALA A 341 -12.08 22.11 20.09
#